data_39fe5bed28e59932e927d898b70257b5
#
_entry.id   39fe5bed28e59932e927d898b70257b5
#
_cell.length_a   1.000
_cell.length_b   1.000
_cell.length_c   1.000
_cell.angle_alpha   90.00
_cell.angle_beta   90.00
_cell.angle_gamma   90.00
#
_symmetry.space_group_name_H-M   'P 1'
#
loop_
_entity.id
_entity.type
_entity.pdbx_description
1 polymer ?
#
loop_
_entity_poly.entity_id
_entity_poly.type
_entity_poly.pdbx_seq_one_letter_code
_entity_poly.pdbx_strand_id
1 'polypeptide(L)'
;MNRLAKQDEQVFNAIQLELGRQRSKIELIASENFVSEAVMEAQGSVLTNKYAEGYPGKRYYGGCEYVDIVEDLARERAKEIFGGEYVNVQPHSGAQANMAVYFTVLQTGDTVLGMNLSHGGHLTHGSPVNFSGVNYNFVEYGVDEKDHRIDYNDVLEKARQHKPKLIVAGASAYPREIDFKRFREIADEVGAYLMVDMAHIAGLVAARLHQSPIPYADFVTTTTHKTLRGPRGGMIICKEEFGKKIDKSIFPGIQGGPLMHVISAKAVAFGEALQDDFKVYAQQIIDNAKRLGEGLKKEGFTLVSDGTDNHLILLDVRSTGLTGKIAEHVLDEIGITVNKNAIPYDPEKPFVTSGIRIGTAAVTSRGFGLEDMDEIAAIIGLVLKNNEDAAKLEEAKQRVESLANKFELYPSL
;
A
#
# COMPACT_ATOMS: atom_id res chain seq x y z
N MET A 1 15.63 27.43 18.39
CA MET A 1 16.28 26.16 18.76
C MET A 1 15.18 25.10 18.89
N ASN A 2 15.29 23.98 18.17
CA ASN A 2 14.27 22.92 18.15
C ASN A 2 14.04 22.37 19.57
N ARG A 3 12.76 22.26 20.02
CA ARG A 3 12.41 21.77 21.37
C ARG A 3 12.88 20.32 21.59
N LEU A 4 12.73 19.48 20.55
CA LEU A 4 13.14 18.09 20.61
C LEU A 4 14.67 17.95 20.78
N ALA A 5 15.45 18.74 20.04
CA ALA A 5 16.92 18.73 20.18
C ALA A 5 17.39 19.07 21.60
N LYS A 6 16.63 19.91 22.33
CA LYS A 6 16.95 20.22 23.73
C LYS A 6 16.52 19.13 24.70
N GLN A 7 15.42 18.43 24.41
CA GLN A 7 14.84 17.44 25.31
C GLN A 7 15.46 16.06 25.12
N ASP A 8 15.71 15.69 23.86
CA ASP A 8 16.26 14.38 23.48
C ASP A 8 17.05 14.53 22.17
N GLU A 9 18.35 14.77 22.34
CA GLU A 9 19.27 14.97 21.22
C GLU A 9 19.44 13.68 20.39
N GLN A 10 19.37 12.50 21.01
CA GLN A 10 19.55 11.23 20.29
C GLN A 10 18.40 10.97 19.34
N VAL A 11 17.14 11.16 19.78
CA VAL A 11 15.97 11.04 18.93
C VAL A 11 15.96 12.11 17.84
N PHE A 12 16.31 13.35 18.20
CA PHE A 12 16.43 14.44 17.22
C PHE A 12 17.43 14.10 16.11
N ASN A 13 18.63 13.64 16.48
CA ASN A 13 19.66 13.28 15.51
C ASN A 13 19.23 12.10 14.63
N ALA A 14 18.56 11.08 15.18
CA ALA A 14 18.02 9.97 14.39
C ALA A 14 17.00 10.44 13.34
N ILE A 15 16.12 11.38 13.70
CA ILE A 15 15.14 11.98 12.77
C ILE A 15 15.87 12.78 11.68
N GLN A 16 16.92 13.54 12.03
CA GLN A 16 17.69 14.28 11.05
C GLN A 16 18.45 13.36 10.07
N LEU A 17 18.99 12.25 10.56
CA LEU A 17 19.61 11.22 9.71
C LEU A 17 18.59 10.59 8.74
N GLU A 18 17.38 10.29 9.21
CA GLU A 18 16.31 9.77 8.34
C GLU A 18 15.86 10.80 7.31
N LEU A 19 15.71 12.07 7.68
CA LEU A 19 15.42 13.14 6.73
C LEU A 19 16.52 13.24 5.66
N GLY A 20 17.78 13.17 6.08
CA GLY A 20 18.93 13.14 5.18
C GLY A 20 18.87 11.94 4.21
N ARG A 21 18.52 10.75 4.71
CA ARG A 21 18.34 9.55 3.89
C ARG A 21 17.24 9.76 2.85
N GLN A 22 16.06 10.24 3.28
CA GLN A 22 14.94 10.49 2.37
C GLN A 22 15.25 11.51 1.28
N ARG A 23 16.08 12.52 1.60
CA ARG A 23 16.53 13.54 0.64
C ARG A 23 17.55 13.01 -0.36
N SER A 24 18.50 12.19 0.09
CA SER A 24 19.64 11.72 -0.72
C SER A 24 19.36 10.46 -1.52
N LYS A 25 18.36 9.65 -1.16
CA LYS A 25 18.02 8.42 -1.86
C LYS A 25 16.80 8.58 -2.77
N ILE A 26 16.68 7.69 -3.75
CA ILE A 26 15.50 7.55 -4.63
C ILE A 26 14.64 6.43 -4.06
N GLU A 27 13.47 6.79 -3.52
CA GLU A 27 12.54 5.86 -2.88
C GLU A 27 11.61 5.21 -3.90
N LEU A 28 11.78 3.93 -4.14
CA LEU A 28 10.99 3.12 -5.05
C LEU A 28 10.28 1.93 -4.38
N ILE A 29 10.19 1.90 -3.06
CA ILE A 29 9.35 0.91 -2.36
C ILE A 29 7.88 1.23 -2.67
N ALA A 30 7.19 0.28 -3.32
CA ALA A 30 5.83 0.48 -3.83
C ALA A 30 4.76 0.78 -2.74
N SER A 31 5.07 0.49 -1.48
CA SER A 31 4.21 0.73 -0.32
C SER A 31 4.57 1.99 0.48
N GLU A 32 5.52 2.79 0.01
CA GLU A 32 5.95 4.04 0.64
C GLU A 32 5.52 5.27 -0.16
N ASN A 33 5.43 6.40 0.55
CA ASN A 33 5.11 7.69 -0.04
C ASN A 33 5.58 8.82 0.88
N PHE A 34 5.64 10.03 0.35
CA PHE A 34 5.90 11.25 1.10
C PHE A 34 4.60 12.02 1.31
N VAL A 35 4.22 12.22 2.56
CA VAL A 35 3.04 13.01 2.95
C VAL A 35 3.34 14.51 2.86
N SER A 36 2.30 15.35 2.83
CA SER A 36 2.47 16.80 2.95
C SER A 36 2.91 17.20 4.37
N GLU A 37 3.52 18.38 4.50
CA GLU A 37 3.85 18.96 5.80
C GLU A 37 2.60 19.16 6.65
N ALA A 38 1.45 19.50 6.05
CA ALA A 38 0.17 19.65 6.76
C ALA A 38 -0.30 18.32 7.39
N VAL A 39 -0.08 17.19 6.74
CA VAL A 39 -0.36 15.87 7.31
C VAL A 39 0.56 15.59 8.51
N MET A 40 1.85 15.92 8.42
CA MET A 40 2.79 15.77 9.55
C MET A 40 2.46 16.71 10.71
N GLU A 41 2.07 17.95 10.44
CA GLU A 41 1.66 18.92 11.46
C GLU A 41 0.40 18.45 12.20
N ALA A 42 -0.61 17.96 11.48
CA ALA A 42 -1.82 17.40 12.09
C ALA A 42 -1.49 16.19 12.98
N GLN A 43 -0.60 15.32 12.56
CA GLN A 43 -0.18 14.15 13.33
C GLN A 43 0.64 14.54 14.58
N GLY A 44 1.43 15.60 14.53
CA GLY A 44 2.18 16.14 15.66
C GLY A 44 1.37 17.05 16.60
N SER A 45 0.05 17.12 16.46
CA SER A 45 -0.82 18.03 17.18
C SER A 45 -1.13 17.57 18.61
N VAL A 46 -1.77 18.47 19.39
CA VAL A 46 -2.25 18.20 20.77
C VAL A 46 -3.29 17.07 20.85
N LEU A 47 -3.86 16.65 19.74
CA LEU A 47 -4.81 15.54 19.67
C LEU A 47 -4.22 14.21 20.13
N THR A 48 -2.89 14.09 20.17
CA THR A 48 -2.18 12.93 20.77
C THR A 48 -2.52 12.73 22.24
N ASN A 49 -2.96 13.77 22.97
CA ASN A 49 -3.27 13.71 24.39
C ASN A 49 -4.68 13.19 24.68
N LYS A 50 -5.57 13.10 23.67
CA LYS A 50 -6.99 12.84 23.90
C LYS A 50 -7.35 11.37 23.82
N TYR A 51 -7.93 10.86 24.92
CA TYR A 51 -8.52 9.53 24.99
C TYR A 51 -10.00 9.58 24.55
N ALA A 52 -10.37 8.86 23.46
CA ALA A 52 -11.67 9.01 22.82
C ALA A 52 -12.33 7.67 22.46
N GLU A 53 -12.32 6.68 23.38
CA GLU A 53 -13.03 5.41 23.18
C GLU A 53 -14.49 5.61 22.80
N GLY A 54 -14.99 4.79 21.89
CA GLY A 54 -16.30 4.94 21.28
C GLY A 54 -16.22 5.68 19.95
N TYR A 55 -17.31 6.35 19.58
CA TYR A 55 -17.50 6.98 18.27
C TYR A 55 -18.07 8.40 18.44
N PRO A 56 -18.02 9.28 17.44
CA PRO A 56 -18.56 10.62 17.51
C PRO A 56 -19.99 10.65 18.08
N GLY A 57 -20.22 11.52 19.07
CA GLY A 57 -21.48 11.65 19.80
C GLY A 57 -21.80 10.50 20.77
N LYS A 58 -20.96 9.46 20.84
CA LYS A 58 -21.14 8.27 21.71
C LYS A 58 -19.82 7.83 22.32
N ARG A 59 -19.08 8.76 22.91
CA ARG A 59 -17.80 8.50 23.58
C ARG A 59 -18.01 8.00 25.01
N TYR A 60 -17.06 7.20 25.49
CA TYR A 60 -17.01 6.77 26.88
C TYR A 60 -16.40 7.83 27.81
N TYR A 61 -15.77 8.87 27.25
CA TYR A 61 -15.10 9.95 27.99
C TYR A 61 -15.66 11.32 27.61
N GLY A 62 -15.62 12.27 28.55
CA GLY A 62 -15.94 13.66 28.28
C GLY A 62 -14.86 14.41 27.53
N GLY A 63 -15.12 15.61 27.06
CA GLY A 63 -14.18 16.50 26.38
C GLY A 63 -13.83 16.03 24.96
N CYS A 64 -14.78 15.39 24.26
CA CYS A 64 -14.57 14.84 22.93
C CYS A 64 -15.19 15.70 21.80
N GLU A 65 -15.77 16.84 22.13
CA GLU A 65 -16.49 17.70 21.20
C GLU A 65 -15.66 18.09 19.95
N TYR A 66 -14.36 18.29 20.10
CA TYR A 66 -13.49 18.68 18.99
C TYR A 66 -12.89 17.50 18.23
N VAL A 67 -12.58 16.40 18.92
CA VAL A 67 -12.12 15.18 18.25
C VAL A 67 -13.25 14.50 17.47
N ASP A 68 -14.50 14.68 17.88
CA ASP A 68 -15.68 14.25 17.14
C ASP A 68 -15.75 14.94 15.77
N ILE A 69 -15.51 16.27 15.73
CA ILE A 69 -15.44 17.02 14.48
C ILE A 69 -14.38 16.45 13.53
N VAL A 70 -13.21 16.15 14.07
CA VAL A 70 -12.08 15.62 13.27
C VAL A 70 -12.38 14.23 12.72
N GLU A 71 -12.96 13.34 13.52
CA GLU A 71 -13.31 11.99 13.06
C GLU A 71 -14.46 12.03 12.05
N ASP A 72 -15.46 12.87 12.24
CA ASP A 72 -16.55 13.06 11.28
C ASP A 72 -16.04 13.64 9.96
N LEU A 73 -15.13 14.62 9.98
CA LEU A 73 -14.49 15.14 8.76
C LEU A 73 -13.74 14.03 8.00
N ALA A 74 -13.01 13.17 8.70
CA ALA A 74 -12.31 12.05 8.06
C ALA A 74 -13.31 11.07 7.41
N ARG A 75 -14.39 10.73 8.11
CA ARG A 75 -15.43 9.83 7.61
C ARG A 75 -16.17 10.40 6.40
N GLU A 76 -16.61 11.65 6.47
CA GLU A 76 -17.35 12.30 5.39
C GLU A 76 -16.49 12.49 4.14
N ARG A 77 -15.22 12.93 4.28
CA ARG A 77 -14.28 13.04 3.16
C ARG A 77 -14.00 11.69 2.52
N ALA A 78 -13.85 10.63 3.31
CA ALA A 78 -13.68 9.29 2.77
C ALA A 78 -14.92 8.81 1.98
N LYS A 79 -16.13 9.10 2.46
CA LYS A 79 -17.38 8.83 1.71
C LYS A 79 -17.43 9.61 0.40
N GLU A 80 -17.05 10.88 0.42
CA GLU A 80 -17.02 11.73 -0.78
C GLU A 80 -16.04 11.21 -1.84
N ILE A 81 -14.83 10.80 -1.41
CA ILE A 81 -13.80 10.25 -2.28
C ILE A 81 -14.25 8.95 -2.94
N PHE A 82 -14.73 7.99 -2.14
CA PHE A 82 -14.94 6.60 -2.57
C PHE A 82 -16.39 6.27 -2.88
N GLY A 83 -17.36 7.03 -2.42
CA GLY A 83 -18.79 6.78 -2.63
C GLY A 83 -19.36 5.66 -1.75
N GLY A 84 -18.74 5.36 -0.60
CA GLY A 84 -19.19 4.31 0.30
C GLY A 84 -20.33 4.74 1.23
N GLU A 85 -21.14 3.77 1.68
CA GLU A 85 -22.29 4.03 2.57
C GLU A 85 -21.84 4.26 4.02
N TYR A 86 -20.93 3.44 4.52
CA TYR A 86 -20.42 3.47 5.88
C TYR A 86 -18.89 3.45 5.90
N VAL A 87 -18.29 4.28 6.76
CA VAL A 87 -16.82 4.40 6.90
C VAL A 87 -16.43 4.34 8.38
N ASN A 88 -15.41 3.52 8.67
CA ASN A 88 -14.70 3.51 9.94
C ASN A 88 -13.22 3.89 9.71
N VAL A 89 -12.77 4.99 10.31
CA VAL A 89 -11.40 5.53 10.16
C VAL A 89 -10.49 5.21 11.35
N GLN A 90 -10.97 4.45 12.34
CA GLN A 90 -10.23 4.14 13.56
C GLN A 90 -9.17 3.03 13.42
N PRO A 91 -9.16 2.11 12.43
CA PRO A 91 -8.10 1.11 12.34
C PRO A 91 -6.71 1.74 12.36
N HIS A 92 -5.84 1.24 13.27
CA HIS A 92 -4.46 1.72 13.40
C HIS A 92 -3.59 1.29 12.22
N SER A 93 -3.97 0.23 11.52
CA SER A 93 -3.26 -0.30 10.35
C SER A 93 -4.21 -1.00 9.38
N GLY A 94 -3.75 -1.27 8.15
CA GLY A 94 -4.48 -2.12 7.21
C GLY A 94 -4.70 -3.54 7.75
N ALA A 95 -3.73 -4.09 8.49
CA ALA A 95 -3.87 -5.41 9.12
C ALA A 95 -5.03 -5.45 10.12
N GLN A 96 -5.21 -4.40 10.93
CA GLN A 96 -6.34 -4.31 11.86
C GLN A 96 -7.67 -4.03 11.15
N ALA A 97 -7.65 -3.30 10.04
CA ALA A 97 -8.83 -3.16 9.19
C ALA A 97 -9.30 -4.52 8.65
N ASN A 98 -8.38 -5.34 8.11
CA ASN A 98 -8.67 -6.70 7.65
C ASN A 98 -9.15 -7.59 8.79
N MET A 99 -8.49 -7.55 9.96
CA MET A 99 -8.88 -8.30 11.14
C MET A 99 -10.31 -7.98 11.59
N ALA A 100 -10.71 -6.70 11.57
CA ALA A 100 -12.06 -6.30 11.95
C ALA A 100 -13.13 -6.86 11.00
N VAL A 101 -12.86 -6.89 9.69
CA VAL A 101 -13.76 -7.53 8.73
C VAL A 101 -13.88 -9.03 9.02
N TYR A 102 -12.76 -9.72 9.22
CA TYR A 102 -12.77 -11.15 9.56
C TYR A 102 -13.57 -11.42 10.83
N PHE A 103 -13.35 -10.67 11.91
CA PHE A 103 -14.12 -10.81 13.15
C PHE A 103 -15.60 -10.49 13.00
N THR A 104 -15.96 -9.68 12.00
CA THR A 104 -17.36 -9.32 11.75
C THR A 104 -18.14 -10.47 11.11
N VAL A 105 -17.53 -11.25 10.22
CA VAL A 105 -18.25 -12.22 9.38
C VAL A 105 -17.79 -13.66 9.51
N LEU A 106 -16.67 -13.93 10.17
CA LEU A 106 -16.08 -15.25 10.30
C LEU A 106 -16.09 -15.76 11.74
N GLN A 107 -16.07 -17.09 11.87
CA GLN A 107 -15.70 -17.82 13.09
C GLN A 107 -14.34 -18.49 12.87
N THR A 108 -13.61 -18.77 13.94
CA THR A 108 -12.35 -19.53 13.88
C THR A 108 -12.55 -20.83 13.13
N GLY A 109 -11.70 -21.11 12.14
CA GLY A 109 -11.77 -22.29 11.27
C GLY A 109 -12.65 -22.13 10.01
N ASP A 110 -13.37 -21.01 9.85
CA ASP A 110 -14.12 -20.75 8.61
C ASP A 110 -13.17 -20.69 7.40
N THR A 111 -13.64 -21.17 6.25
CA THR A 111 -12.87 -21.16 5.00
C THR A 111 -12.94 -19.80 4.34
N VAL A 112 -11.78 -19.31 3.92
CA VAL A 112 -11.58 -18.05 3.20
C VAL A 112 -10.79 -18.32 1.92
N LEU A 113 -11.17 -17.70 0.81
CA LEU A 113 -10.41 -17.74 -0.44
C LEU A 113 -9.62 -16.45 -0.58
N GLY A 114 -8.28 -16.52 -0.68
CA GLY A 114 -7.39 -15.36 -0.76
C GLY A 114 -6.27 -15.55 -1.78
N MET A 115 -5.63 -14.47 -2.18
CA MET A 115 -4.52 -14.53 -3.12
C MET A 115 -3.26 -15.11 -2.47
N ASN A 116 -2.60 -16.06 -3.14
CA ASN A 116 -1.34 -16.64 -2.70
C ASN A 116 -0.28 -15.55 -2.49
N LEU A 117 0.46 -15.64 -1.38
CA LEU A 117 1.47 -14.64 -1.00
C LEU A 117 2.57 -14.50 -2.05
N SER A 118 3.04 -15.61 -2.62
CA SER A 118 4.10 -15.62 -3.64
C SER A 118 3.62 -15.11 -5.01
N HIS A 119 2.30 -15.07 -5.23
CA HIS A 119 1.68 -14.53 -6.44
C HIS A 119 1.22 -13.07 -6.29
N GLY A 120 1.52 -12.45 -5.16
CA GLY A 120 1.25 -11.03 -4.91
C GLY A 120 0.27 -10.74 -3.77
N GLY A 121 -0.24 -11.74 -3.05
CA GLY A 121 -1.11 -11.54 -1.89
C GLY A 121 -0.44 -10.78 -0.75
N HIS A 122 -1.22 -10.38 0.25
CA HIS A 122 -0.72 -9.75 1.46
C HIS A 122 -0.62 -10.79 2.61
N LEU A 123 0.25 -10.54 3.61
CA LEU A 123 0.37 -11.41 4.78
C LEU A 123 -0.98 -11.69 5.46
N THR A 124 -1.85 -10.68 5.54
CA THR A 124 -3.19 -10.82 6.14
C THR A 124 -4.20 -11.53 5.25
N HIS A 125 -3.79 -12.03 4.08
CA HIS A 125 -4.61 -12.85 3.19
C HIS A 125 -4.32 -14.34 3.35
N GLY A 126 -3.99 -14.78 4.57
CA GLY A 126 -3.87 -16.20 4.90
C GLY A 126 -2.47 -16.73 5.13
N SER A 127 -1.46 -15.88 5.25
CA SER A 127 -0.11 -16.36 5.58
C SER A 127 -0.11 -17.16 6.89
N PRO A 128 0.51 -18.37 6.92
CA PRO A 128 0.49 -19.23 8.11
C PRO A 128 1.10 -18.61 9.37
N VAL A 129 1.97 -17.62 9.20
CA VAL A 129 2.60 -16.90 10.33
C VAL A 129 1.82 -15.65 10.76
N ASN A 130 0.73 -15.34 10.06
CA ASN A 130 -0.13 -14.19 10.34
C ASN A 130 -1.40 -14.64 11.07
N PHE A 131 -2.01 -13.74 11.86
CA PHE A 131 -3.27 -14.03 12.55
C PHE A 131 -4.34 -14.62 11.63
N SER A 132 -4.36 -14.23 10.35
CA SER A 132 -5.34 -14.69 9.37
C SER A 132 -5.20 -16.19 9.10
N GLY A 133 -4.00 -16.67 8.78
CA GLY A 133 -3.71 -18.08 8.55
C GLY A 133 -3.73 -18.93 9.83
N VAL A 134 -3.52 -18.31 11.01
CA VAL A 134 -3.62 -19.00 12.31
C VAL A 134 -5.08 -19.28 12.69
N ASN A 135 -6.00 -18.35 12.41
CA ASN A 135 -7.39 -18.45 12.88
C ASN A 135 -8.36 -19.01 11.85
N TYR A 136 -8.04 -18.93 10.55
CA TYR A 136 -8.97 -19.31 9.48
C TYR A 136 -8.33 -20.29 8.51
N ASN A 137 -9.18 -21.08 7.84
CA ASN A 137 -8.74 -22.02 6.82
C ASN A 137 -8.66 -21.31 5.45
N PHE A 138 -7.49 -20.77 5.11
CA PHE A 138 -7.28 -20.10 3.83
C PHE A 138 -6.99 -21.11 2.71
N VAL A 139 -7.76 -20.98 1.64
CA VAL A 139 -7.50 -21.57 0.33
C VAL A 139 -6.95 -20.50 -0.57
N GLU A 140 -5.91 -20.81 -1.34
CA GLU A 140 -5.20 -19.83 -2.14
C GLU A 140 -5.63 -19.91 -3.62
N TYR A 141 -5.90 -18.75 -4.23
CA TYR A 141 -5.90 -18.60 -5.69
C TYR A 141 -4.63 -17.90 -6.14
N GLY A 142 -4.27 -18.05 -7.41
CA GLY A 142 -3.03 -17.49 -7.95
C GLY A 142 -3.24 -16.75 -9.26
N VAL A 143 -2.14 -16.63 -9.98
CA VAL A 143 -2.10 -16.13 -11.35
C VAL A 143 -1.81 -17.27 -12.31
N ASP A 144 -2.19 -17.13 -13.57
CA ASP A 144 -1.85 -18.08 -14.64
C ASP A 144 -0.33 -18.12 -14.85
N GLU A 145 0.22 -19.30 -15.17
CA GLU A 145 1.65 -19.49 -15.33
C GLU A 145 2.20 -18.81 -16.59
N LYS A 146 1.38 -18.60 -17.62
CA LYS A 146 1.83 -18.09 -18.91
C LYS A 146 1.92 -16.57 -18.95
N ASP A 147 0.91 -15.90 -18.42
CA ASP A 147 0.80 -14.43 -18.50
C ASP A 147 0.90 -13.74 -17.14
N HIS A 148 0.96 -14.50 -16.05
CA HIS A 148 1.01 -14.00 -14.68
C HIS A 148 -0.16 -13.06 -14.32
N ARG A 149 -1.33 -13.31 -14.89
CA ARG A 149 -2.58 -12.60 -14.55
C ARG A 149 -3.50 -13.46 -13.71
N ILE A 150 -4.37 -12.86 -12.94
CA ILE A 150 -5.36 -13.58 -12.13
C ILE A 150 -6.24 -14.42 -13.06
N ASP A 151 -6.25 -15.73 -12.85
CA ASP A 151 -7.16 -16.64 -13.54
C ASP A 151 -8.50 -16.72 -12.81
N TYR A 152 -9.48 -15.95 -13.26
CA TYR A 152 -10.81 -15.92 -12.66
C TYR A 152 -11.57 -17.24 -12.78
N ASN A 153 -11.19 -18.12 -13.69
CA ASN A 153 -11.78 -19.47 -13.78
C ASN A 153 -11.24 -20.36 -12.65
N ASP A 154 -9.92 -20.31 -12.37
CA ASP A 154 -9.33 -20.97 -11.20
C ASP A 154 -9.94 -20.48 -9.90
N VAL A 155 -10.15 -19.14 -9.77
CA VAL A 155 -10.84 -18.56 -8.62
C VAL A 155 -12.25 -19.14 -8.46
N LEU A 156 -13.01 -19.24 -9.54
CA LEU A 156 -14.38 -19.78 -9.53
C LEU A 156 -14.40 -21.27 -9.18
N GLU A 157 -13.52 -22.07 -9.77
CA GLU A 157 -13.42 -23.51 -9.48
C GLU A 157 -13.10 -23.75 -8.01
N LYS A 158 -12.13 -23.04 -7.47
CA LYS A 158 -11.76 -23.10 -6.04
C LYS A 158 -12.91 -22.65 -5.12
N ALA A 159 -13.61 -21.58 -5.50
CA ALA A 159 -14.78 -21.12 -4.77
C ALA A 159 -15.88 -22.17 -4.72
N ARG A 160 -16.19 -22.85 -5.84
CA ARG A 160 -17.17 -23.94 -5.92
C ARG A 160 -16.75 -25.15 -5.09
N GLN A 161 -15.47 -25.53 -5.16
CA GLN A 161 -14.93 -26.69 -4.45
C GLN A 161 -14.91 -26.50 -2.94
N HIS A 162 -14.44 -25.31 -2.48
CA HIS A 162 -14.18 -25.08 -1.07
C HIS A 162 -15.28 -24.30 -0.34
N LYS A 163 -16.23 -23.72 -1.08
CA LYS A 163 -17.37 -22.95 -0.55
C LYS A 163 -16.96 -21.97 0.56
N PRO A 164 -16.03 -21.03 0.28
CA PRO A 164 -15.54 -20.10 1.27
C PRO A 164 -16.69 -19.23 1.79
N LYS A 165 -16.62 -18.82 3.05
CA LYS A 165 -17.53 -17.84 3.63
C LYS A 165 -17.18 -16.40 3.24
N LEU A 166 -15.91 -16.17 2.92
CA LEU A 166 -15.36 -14.88 2.48
C LEU A 166 -14.38 -15.10 1.33
N ILE A 167 -14.47 -14.26 0.31
CA ILE A 167 -13.46 -14.13 -0.73
C ILE A 167 -12.75 -12.81 -0.51
N VAL A 168 -11.41 -12.82 -0.50
CA VAL A 168 -10.55 -11.65 -0.35
C VAL A 168 -9.87 -11.37 -1.67
N ALA A 169 -10.19 -10.23 -2.29
CA ALA A 169 -9.52 -9.70 -3.46
C ALA A 169 -8.59 -8.55 -3.07
N GLY A 170 -7.58 -8.28 -3.90
CA GLY A 170 -6.56 -7.27 -3.64
C GLY A 170 -5.17 -7.88 -3.51
N ALA A 171 -4.14 -7.07 -3.74
CA ALA A 171 -2.78 -7.55 -3.82
C ALA A 171 -1.76 -6.51 -3.36
N SER A 172 -0.59 -6.99 -2.92
CA SER A 172 0.58 -6.18 -2.55
C SER A 172 1.62 -6.10 -3.66
N ALA A 173 1.63 -7.07 -4.59
CA ALA A 173 2.62 -7.18 -5.67
C ALA A 173 1.98 -7.71 -6.96
N TYR A 174 0.88 -7.11 -7.37
CA TYR A 174 0.21 -7.44 -8.62
C TYR A 174 0.13 -6.17 -9.50
N PRO A 175 0.82 -6.15 -10.64
CA PRO A 175 0.98 -4.94 -11.44
C PRO A 175 -0.19 -4.66 -12.40
N ARG A 176 -1.21 -5.50 -12.45
CA ARG A 176 -2.32 -5.37 -13.38
C ARG A 176 -3.62 -4.92 -12.72
N GLU A 177 -4.57 -4.48 -13.52
CA GLU A 177 -5.91 -4.18 -13.06
C GLU A 177 -6.61 -5.43 -12.52
N ILE A 178 -7.41 -5.26 -11.44
CA ILE A 178 -8.20 -6.33 -10.82
C ILE A 178 -9.67 -6.08 -11.16
N ASP A 179 -10.33 -7.10 -11.73
CA ASP A 179 -11.76 -7.05 -12.05
C ASP A 179 -12.60 -7.44 -10.82
N PHE A 180 -13.01 -6.42 -10.06
CA PHE A 180 -13.84 -6.61 -8.86
C PHE A 180 -15.26 -7.05 -9.19
N LYS A 181 -15.78 -6.72 -10.38
CA LYS A 181 -17.07 -7.21 -10.83
C LYS A 181 -17.04 -8.73 -11.00
N ARG A 182 -15.97 -9.25 -11.58
CA ARG A 182 -15.83 -10.71 -11.74
C ARG A 182 -15.70 -11.41 -10.39
N PHE A 183 -15.00 -10.84 -9.41
CA PHE A 183 -14.98 -11.36 -8.05
C PHE A 183 -16.37 -11.35 -7.39
N ARG A 184 -17.18 -10.32 -7.62
CA ARG A 184 -18.56 -10.27 -7.10
C ARG A 184 -19.42 -11.38 -7.71
N GLU A 185 -19.36 -11.60 -9.01
CA GLU A 185 -20.07 -12.69 -9.68
C GLU A 185 -19.71 -14.06 -9.09
N ILE A 186 -18.42 -14.30 -8.85
CA ILE A 186 -17.93 -15.54 -8.22
C ILE A 186 -18.45 -15.67 -6.78
N ALA A 187 -18.38 -14.61 -5.99
CA ALA A 187 -18.83 -14.62 -4.61
C ALA A 187 -20.35 -14.86 -4.51
N ASP A 188 -21.14 -14.26 -5.40
CA ASP A 188 -22.59 -14.47 -5.46
C ASP A 188 -22.95 -15.91 -5.80
N GLU A 189 -22.21 -16.53 -6.72
CA GLU A 189 -22.46 -17.91 -7.11
C GLU A 189 -22.33 -18.92 -5.96
N VAL A 190 -21.39 -18.66 -5.04
CA VAL A 190 -21.13 -19.57 -3.90
C VAL A 190 -21.73 -19.07 -2.58
N GLY A 191 -22.39 -17.90 -2.59
CA GLY A 191 -22.99 -17.29 -1.40
C GLY A 191 -21.97 -16.76 -0.40
N ALA A 192 -20.78 -16.34 -0.87
CA ALA A 192 -19.73 -15.81 -0.04
C ALA A 192 -19.82 -14.25 0.07
N TYR A 193 -19.32 -13.72 1.19
CA TYR A 193 -19.01 -12.29 1.24
C TYR A 193 -17.79 -11.97 0.35
N LEU A 194 -17.76 -10.75 -0.18
CA LEU A 194 -16.60 -10.21 -0.89
C LEU A 194 -15.96 -9.07 -0.09
N MET A 195 -14.70 -9.25 0.27
CA MET A 195 -13.85 -8.20 0.81
C MET A 195 -12.80 -7.82 -0.23
N VAL A 196 -12.58 -6.53 -0.42
CA VAL A 196 -11.50 -6.01 -1.26
C VAL A 196 -10.53 -5.21 -0.40
N ASP A 197 -9.28 -5.65 -0.35
CA ASP A 197 -8.16 -4.87 0.19
C ASP A 197 -7.54 -4.04 -0.93
N MET A 198 -7.92 -2.76 -1.01
CA MET A 198 -7.42 -1.84 -2.04
C MET A 198 -6.18 -1.04 -1.60
N ALA A 199 -5.50 -1.46 -0.53
CA ALA A 199 -4.44 -0.67 0.11
C ALA A 199 -3.39 -0.13 -0.88
N HIS A 200 -2.93 -0.93 -1.82
CA HIS A 200 -1.92 -0.51 -2.80
C HIS A 200 -2.46 0.48 -3.85
N ILE A 201 -3.71 0.35 -4.22
CA ILE A 201 -4.33 1.11 -5.32
C ILE A 201 -5.31 2.19 -4.84
N ALA A 202 -5.44 2.41 -3.54
CA ALA A 202 -6.46 3.31 -2.99
C ALA A 202 -6.39 4.74 -3.56
N GLY A 203 -5.19 5.28 -3.78
CA GLY A 203 -5.03 6.59 -4.43
C GLY A 203 -5.48 6.59 -5.89
N LEU A 204 -5.27 5.49 -6.62
CA LEU A 204 -5.72 5.34 -8.01
C LEU A 204 -7.25 5.19 -8.08
N VAL A 205 -7.85 4.46 -7.14
CA VAL A 205 -9.31 4.36 -7.00
C VAL A 205 -9.92 5.71 -6.65
N ALA A 206 -9.32 6.45 -5.70
CA ALA A 206 -9.74 7.81 -5.33
C ALA A 206 -9.73 8.77 -6.54
N ALA A 207 -8.73 8.67 -7.39
CA ALA A 207 -8.60 9.44 -8.63
C ALA A 207 -9.44 8.90 -9.81
N ARG A 208 -10.15 7.78 -9.63
CA ARG A 208 -10.95 7.09 -10.68
C ARG A 208 -10.10 6.56 -11.85
N LEU A 209 -8.86 6.17 -11.56
CA LEU A 209 -7.89 5.61 -12.52
C LEU A 209 -7.74 4.09 -12.40
N HIS A 210 -8.45 3.47 -11.48
CA HIS A 210 -8.64 2.03 -11.32
C HIS A 210 -10.10 1.76 -11.02
N GLN A 211 -10.61 0.58 -11.40
CA GLN A 211 -11.98 0.17 -11.07
C GLN A 211 -12.21 0.31 -9.56
N SER A 212 -13.32 0.96 -9.17
CA SER A 212 -13.72 1.06 -7.77
C SER A 212 -14.28 -0.28 -7.28
N PRO A 213 -13.83 -0.81 -6.14
CA PRO A 213 -14.42 -1.99 -5.53
C PRO A 213 -15.76 -1.72 -4.84
N ILE A 214 -16.08 -0.46 -4.52
CA ILE A 214 -17.24 -0.09 -3.69
C ILE A 214 -18.58 -0.65 -4.21
N PRO A 215 -18.88 -0.62 -5.52
CA PRO A 215 -20.14 -1.14 -6.03
C PRO A 215 -20.27 -2.67 -5.93
N TYR A 216 -19.17 -3.37 -5.74
CA TYR A 216 -19.10 -4.83 -5.83
C TYR A 216 -18.85 -5.52 -4.48
N ALA A 217 -18.09 -4.90 -3.58
CA ALA A 217 -17.67 -5.51 -2.34
C ALA A 217 -18.65 -5.26 -1.20
N ASP A 218 -18.76 -6.22 -0.27
CA ASP A 218 -19.46 -6.03 1.00
C ASP A 218 -18.60 -5.21 1.97
N PHE A 219 -17.28 -5.40 1.88
CA PHE A 219 -16.27 -4.71 2.67
C PHE A 219 -15.10 -4.29 1.80
N VAL A 220 -14.66 -3.05 1.97
CA VAL A 220 -13.43 -2.54 1.36
C VAL A 220 -12.51 -2.05 2.47
N THR A 221 -11.30 -2.58 2.50
CA THR A 221 -10.27 -2.15 3.44
C THR A 221 -9.15 -1.44 2.70
N THR A 222 -8.46 -0.57 3.38
CA THR A 222 -7.27 0.08 2.84
C THR A 222 -6.32 0.55 3.93
N THR A 223 -5.06 0.72 3.57
CA THR A 223 -4.14 1.62 4.27
C THR A 223 -4.32 3.04 3.77
N THR A 224 -3.86 4.02 4.55
CA THR A 224 -3.95 5.43 4.18
C THR A 224 -2.64 6.03 3.65
N HIS A 225 -1.52 5.29 3.73
CA HIS A 225 -0.15 5.80 3.57
C HIS A 225 0.59 5.37 2.30
N LYS A 226 -0.07 4.69 1.34
CA LYS A 226 0.55 4.27 0.07
C LYS A 226 0.19 5.27 -1.04
N THR A 227 -0.43 4.82 -2.12
CA THR A 227 -0.86 5.73 -3.19
C THR A 227 -1.83 6.83 -2.73
N LEU A 228 -2.58 6.60 -1.63
CA LEU A 228 -3.49 7.61 -1.05
C LEU A 228 -2.74 8.77 -0.35
N ARG A 229 -1.43 8.65 -0.13
CA ARG A 229 -0.53 9.72 0.37
C ARG A 229 -0.93 10.33 1.72
N GLY A 230 -1.48 9.51 2.62
CA GLY A 230 -1.86 9.93 3.97
C GLY A 230 -0.93 9.39 5.07
N PRO A 231 -1.28 9.60 6.34
CA PRO A 231 -0.52 9.07 7.46
C PRO A 231 -0.62 7.54 7.52
N ARG A 232 0.29 6.90 8.23
CA ARG A 232 0.22 5.45 8.47
C ARG A 232 -1.01 5.12 9.30
N GLY A 233 -1.88 4.31 8.73
CA GLY A 233 -3.14 3.91 9.33
C GLY A 233 -3.95 3.03 8.39
N GLY A 234 -5.16 2.65 8.83
CA GLY A 234 -6.12 1.88 8.05
C GLY A 234 -7.50 2.53 8.04
N MET A 235 -8.37 2.02 7.18
CA MET A 235 -9.76 2.44 7.04
C MET A 235 -10.59 1.28 6.51
N ILE A 236 -11.87 1.23 6.88
CA ILE A 236 -12.86 0.28 6.37
C ILE A 236 -14.02 1.06 5.78
N ILE A 237 -14.47 0.65 4.60
CA ILE A 237 -15.69 1.09 3.95
C ILE A 237 -16.57 -0.14 3.78
N CYS A 238 -17.85 -0.05 4.11
CA CYS A 238 -18.77 -1.17 3.97
C CYS A 238 -20.19 -0.71 3.65
N LYS A 239 -21.07 -1.66 3.35
CA LYS A 239 -22.51 -1.39 3.29
C LYS A 239 -23.04 -0.97 4.66
N GLU A 240 -24.06 -0.13 4.70
CA GLU A 240 -24.64 0.41 5.94
C GLU A 240 -25.05 -0.68 6.94
N GLU A 241 -25.58 -1.82 6.45
CA GLU A 241 -26.03 -2.93 7.27
C GLU A 241 -24.92 -3.57 8.14
N PHE A 242 -23.65 -3.43 7.72
CA PHE A 242 -22.48 -3.94 8.45
C PHE A 242 -21.83 -2.90 9.36
N GLY A 243 -22.15 -1.62 9.19
CA GLY A 243 -21.46 -0.51 9.84
C GLY A 243 -21.33 -0.67 11.35
N LYS A 244 -22.47 -0.92 12.05
CA LYS A 244 -22.45 -1.13 13.50
C LYS A 244 -21.69 -2.39 13.95
N LYS A 245 -21.61 -3.41 13.11
CA LYS A 245 -20.85 -4.63 13.41
C LYS A 245 -19.37 -4.37 13.27
N ILE A 246 -18.96 -3.64 12.23
CA ILE A 246 -17.58 -3.18 12.02
C ILE A 246 -17.13 -2.30 13.18
N ASP A 247 -17.93 -1.32 13.58
CA ASP A 247 -17.61 -0.47 14.73
C ASP A 247 -17.36 -1.30 15.99
N LYS A 248 -18.23 -2.28 16.26
CA LYS A 248 -18.08 -3.17 17.41
C LYS A 248 -16.84 -4.07 17.30
N SER A 249 -16.50 -4.51 16.11
CA SER A 249 -15.28 -5.31 15.87
C SER A 249 -14.01 -4.48 16.06
N ILE A 250 -14.01 -3.21 15.71
CA ILE A 250 -12.91 -2.29 16.01
C ILE A 250 -12.90 -1.96 17.50
N PHE A 251 -13.94 -1.36 18.02
CA PHE A 251 -14.05 -1.01 19.44
C PHE A 251 -15.36 -1.55 20.03
N PRO A 252 -15.31 -2.34 21.09
CA PRO A 252 -14.13 -2.75 21.87
C PRO A 252 -13.45 -4.05 21.40
N GLY A 253 -13.73 -4.54 20.18
CA GLY A 253 -13.36 -5.89 19.74
C GLY A 253 -11.85 -6.11 19.66
N ILE A 254 -11.11 -5.24 18.93
CA ILE A 254 -9.67 -5.41 18.70
C ILE A 254 -8.83 -4.19 19.07
N GLN A 255 -9.44 -3.03 19.30
CA GLN A 255 -8.78 -1.78 19.69
C GLN A 255 -9.45 -1.18 20.93
N GLY A 256 -8.72 -0.31 21.65
CA GLY A 256 -9.22 0.60 22.67
C GLY A 256 -9.33 2.01 22.12
N GLY A 257 -8.66 2.99 22.77
CA GLY A 257 -8.68 4.39 22.36
C GLY A 257 -8.13 4.60 20.94
N PRO A 258 -8.87 5.29 20.07
CA PRO A 258 -8.40 5.62 18.74
C PRO A 258 -7.26 6.65 18.79
N LEU A 259 -6.41 6.65 17.76
CA LEU A 259 -5.29 7.58 17.61
C LEU A 259 -5.81 8.88 16.97
N MET A 260 -6.33 9.81 17.77
CA MET A 260 -7.01 11.01 17.26
C MET A 260 -6.08 11.92 16.43
N HIS A 261 -4.80 12.00 16.76
CA HIS A 261 -3.78 12.69 15.98
C HIS A 261 -3.55 12.05 14.60
N VAL A 262 -3.63 10.73 14.49
CA VAL A 262 -3.58 10.04 13.18
C VAL A 262 -4.87 10.24 12.40
N ILE A 263 -6.03 10.22 13.06
CA ILE A 263 -7.33 10.49 12.41
C ILE A 263 -7.38 11.92 11.87
N SER A 264 -6.81 12.91 12.59
CA SER A 264 -6.71 14.27 12.07
C SER A 264 -5.84 14.34 10.81
N ALA A 265 -4.71 13.65 10.80
CA ALA A 265 -3.86 13.56 9.63
C ALA A 265 -4.54 12.83 8.46
N LYS A 266 -5.36 11.79 8.72
CA LYS A 266 -6.24 11.19 7.70
C LYS A 266 -7.22 12.20 7.13
N ALA A 267 -7.87 13.01 7.99
CA ALA A 267 -8.82 14.04 7.55
C ALA A 267 -8.15 15.06 6.61
N VAL A 268 -6.91 15.48 6.92
CA VAL A 268 -6.13 16.39 6.07
C VAL A 268 -5.83 15.71 4.73
N ALA A 269 -5.25 14.51 4.74
CA ALA A 269 -4.91 13.77 3.52
C ALA A 269 -6.13 13.49 2.63
N PHE A 270 -7.28 13.21 3.22
CA PHE A 270 -8.52 13.02 2.46
C PHE A 270 -9.03 14.35 1.87
N GLY A 271 -8.81 15.47 2.56
CA GLY A 271 -9.05 16.80 2.01
C GLY A 271 -8.17 17.10 0.80
N GLU A 272 -6.91 16.69 0.82
CA GLU A 272 -5.98 16.78 -0.33
C GLU A 272 -6.43 15.86 -1.47
N ALA A 273 -6.87 14.64 -1.17
CA ALA A 273 -7.34 13.68 -2.17
C ALA A 273 -8.62 14.12 -2.92
N LEU A 274 -9.38 15.05 -2.38
CA LEU A 274 -10.54 15.68 -3.02
C LEU A 274 -10.16 16.78 -4.02
N GLN A 275 -8.92 17.26 -4.03
CA GLN A 275 -8.49 18.34 -4.91
C GLN A 275 -8.14 17.79 -6.31
N ASP A 276 -8.25 18.64 -7.33
CA ASP A 276 -7.93 18.25 -8.71
C ASP A 276 -6.44 17.89 -8.90
N ASP A 277 -5.54 18.51 -8.14
CA ASP A 277 -4.11 18.20 -8.15
C ASP A 277 -3.82 16.74 -7.77
N PHE A 278 -4.67 16.13 -6.95
CA PHE A 278 -4.52 14.72 -6.59
C PHE A 278 -4.74 13.78 -7.80
N LYS A 279 -5.66 14.14 -8.71
CA LYS A 279 -5.86 13.37 -9.95
C LYS A 279 -4.65 13.46 -10.87
N VAL A 280 -4.04 14.66 -10.96
CA VAL A 280 -2.82 14.88 -11.73
C VAL A 280 -1.68 14.03 -11.16
N TYR A 281 -1.50 14.06 -9.84
CA TYR A 281 -0.52 13.23 -9.13
C TYR A 281 -0.75 11.73 -9.40
N ALA A 282 -1.98 11.24 -9.26
CA ALA A 282 -2.31 9.84 -9.44
C ALA A 282 -2.10 9.38 -10.91
N GLN A 283 -2.41 10.23 -11.91
CA GLN A 283 -2.11 9.94 -13.30
C GLN A 283 -0.60 9.87 -13.54
N GLN A 284 0.15 10.83 -12.99
CA GLN A 284 1.61 10.85 -13.12
C GLN A 284 2.25 9.59 -12.51
N ILE A 285 1.70 9.02 -11.42
CA ILE A 285 2.18 7.75 -10.86
C ILE A 285 2.12 6.64 -11.92
N ILE A 286 0.97 6.49 -12.60
CA ILE A 286 0.78 5.46 -13.62
C ILE A 286 1.70 5.68 -14.82
N ASP A 287 1.79 6.92 -15.27
CA ASP A 287 2.64 7.29 -16.42
C ASP A 287 4.11 7.04 -16.12
N ASN A 288 4.56 7.41 -14.92
CA ASN A 288 5.91 7.13 -14.42
C ASN A 288 6.17 5.61 -14.34
N ALA A 289 5.22 4.83 -13.82
CA ALA A 289 5.38 3.38 -13.72
C ALA A 289 5.48 2.71 -15.10
N LYS A 290 4.64 3.12 -16.05
CA LYS A 290 4.71 2.63 -17.43
C LYS A 290 6.04 3.00 -18.09
N ARG A 291 6.47 4.27 -17.95
CA ARG A 291 7.72 4.74 -18.54
C ARG A 291 8.94 4.01 -17.97
N LEU A 292 8.99 3.86 -16.65
CA LEU A 292 10.04 3.10 -15.98
C LEU A 292 10.06 1.64 -16.44
N GLY A 293 8.89 1.00 -16.54
CA GLY A 293 8.76 -0.38 -17.03
C GLY A 293 9.27 -0.55 -18.46
N GLU A 294 8.91 0.35 -19.37
CA GLU A 294 9.41 0.36 -20.75
C GLU A 294 10.93 0.59 -20.81
N GLY A 295 11.45 1.47 -19.97
CA GLY A 295 12.89 1.71 -19.85
C GLY A 295 13.63 0.44 -19.40
N LEU A 296 13.12 -0.23 -18.36
CA LEU A 296 13.70 -1.50 -17.88
C LEU A 296 13.64 -2.62 -18.95
N LYS A 297 12.57 -2.69 -19.75
CA LYS A 297 12.53 -3.62 -20.91
C LYS A 297 13.60 -3.30 -21.96
N LYS A 298 13.84 -2.03 -22.27
CA LYS A 298 14.92 -1.60 -23.17
C LYS A 298 16.29 -1.98 -22.63
N GLU A 299 16.45 -1.98 -21.31
CA GLU A 299 17.65 -2.48 -20.64
C GLU A 299 17.74 -4.02 -20.64
N GLY A 300 16.78 -4.73 -21.24
CA GLY A 300 16.81 -6.17 -21.41
C GLY A 300 16.23 -6.98 -20.25
N PHE A 301 15.49 -6.34 -19.35
CA PHE A 301 14.81 -7.04 -18.24
C PHE A 301 13.42 -7.54 -18.63
N THR A 302 12.98 -8.58 -17.94
CA THR A 302 11.61 -9.11 -18.04
C THR A 302 10.76 -8.56 -16.89
N LEU A 303 9.58 -8.02 -17.25
CA LEU A 303 8.57 -7.62 -16.26
C LEU A 303 7.56 -8.74 -16.09
N VAL A 304 7.22 -9.05 -14.85
CA VAL A 304 6.11 -9.98 -14.55
C VAL A 304 4.83 -9.42 -15.17
N SER A 305 4.05 -10.28 -15.81
CA SER A 305 2.85 -9.95 -16.61
C SER A 305 3.08 -8.93 -17.75
N ASP A 306 4.33 -8.80 -18.21
CA ASP A 306 4.73 -7.94 -19.33
C ASP A 306 4.43 -6.44 -19.17
N GLY A 307 4.39 -5.92 -17.94
CA GLY A 307 4.25 -4.49 -17.69
C GLY A 307 3.36 -4.14 -16.50
N THR A 308 2.78 -2.93 -16.49
CA THR A 308 1.95 -2.45 -15.39
C THR A 308 0.78 -1.60 -15.88
N ASP A 309 -0.34 -1.70 -15.14
CA ASP A 309 -1.53 -0.84 -15.28
C ASP A 309 -1.67 0.12 -14.09
N ASN A 310 -0.80 0.01 -13.07
CA ASN A 310 -0.88 0.76 -11.83
C ASN A 310 0.44 1.43 -11.43
N HIS A 311 0.73 1.56 -10.14
CA HIS A 311 1.88 2.27 -9.57
C HIS A 311 3.12 1.40 -9.36
N LEU A 312 3.04 0.09 -9.56
CA LEU A 312 4.14 -0.84 -9.27
C LEU A 312 4.55 -1.69 -10.46
N ILE A 313 5.79 -2.10 -10.45
CA ILE A 313 6.41 -3.02 -11.38
C ILE A 313 6.99 -4.17 -10.57
N LEU A 314 6.85 -5.40 -11.06
CA LEU A 314 7.54 -6.56 -10.53
C LEU A 314 8.58 -7.00 -11.58
N LEU A 315 9.85 -6.82 -11.23
CA LEU A 315 11.00 -7.05 -12.11
C LEU A 315 11.62 -8.41 -11.83
N ASP A 316 11.75 -9.26 -12.86
CA ASP A 316 12.53 -10.49 -12.80
C ASP A 316 14.01 -10.16 -13.05
N VAL A 317 14.88 -10.48 -12.09
CA VAL A 317 16.31 -10.16 -12.18
C VAL A 317 17.18 -11.37 -12.60
N ARG A 318 16.57 -12.52 -12.85
CA ARG A 318 17.30 -13.77 -13.21
C ARG A 318 18.17 -13.63 -14.46
N SER A 319 17.79 -12.77 -15.41
CA SER A 319 18.57 -12.51 -16.63
C SER A 319 19.97 -11.98 -16.34
N THR A 320 20.22 -11.41 -15.17
CA THR A 320 21.53 -10.90 -14.74
C THR A 320 22.33 -11.91 -13.92
N GLY A 321 21.77 -13.08 -13.64
CA GLY A 321 22.36 -14.06 -12.71
C GLY A 321 22.23 -13.68 -11.23
N LEU A 322 21.52 -12.59 -10.90
CA LEU A 322 21.32 -12.14 -9.54
C LEU A 322 20.05 -12.74 -8.94
N THR A 323 20.01 -12.73 -7.60
CA THR A 323 18.78 -12.94 -6.83
C THR A 323 18.17 -11.60 -6.44
N GLY A 324 16.87 -11.60 -6.08
CA GLY A 324 16.21 -10.40 -5.59
C GLY A 324 16.92 -9.80 -4.36
N LYS A 325 17.45 -10.65 -3.49
CA LYS A 325 18.23 -10.21 -2.30
C LYS A 325 19.50 -9.45 -2.68
N ILE A 326 20.23 -9.92 -3.68
CA ILE A 326 21.46 -9.24 -4.14
C ILE A 326 21.07 -7.95 -4.85
N ALA A 327 20.07 -7.97 -5.72
CA ALA A 327 19.60 -6.80 -6.45
C ALA A 327 19.12 -5.68 -5.49
N GLU A 328 18.33 -6.02 -4.46
CA GLU A 328 17.91 -5.09 -3.39
C GLU A 328 19.12 -4.43 -2.72
N HIS A 329 20.13 -5.22 -2.36
CA HIS A 329 21.32 -4.77 -1.64
C HIS A 329 22.17 -3.81 -2.49
N VAL A 330 22.54 -4.19 -3.70
CA VAL A 330 23.41 -3.36 -4.55
C VAL A 330 22.73 -2.07 -5.00
N LEU A 331 21.42 -2.07 -5.17
CA LEU A 331 20.65 -0.84 -5.45
C LEU A 331 20.62 0.09 -4.22
N ASP A 332 20.46 -0.46 -2.99
CA ASP A 332 20.49 0.36 -1.78
C ASP A 332 21.85 1.01 -1.54
N GLU A 333 22.95 0.31 -1.85
CA GLU A 333 24.32 0.84 -1.74
C GLU A 333 24.56 2.08 -2.62
N ILE A 334 23.92 2.16 -3.78
CA ILE A 334 24.02 3.32 -4.67
C ILE A 334 22.92 4.36 -4.44
N GLY A 335 22.02 4.14 -3.46
CA GLY A 335 20.98 5.07 -3.08
C GLY A 335 19.64 4.91 -3.77
N ILE A 336 19.33 3.74 -4.36
CA ILE A 336 17.99 3.38 -4.84
C ILE A 336 17.37 2.36 -3.90
N THR A 337 16.25 2.72 -3.26
CA THR A 337 15.56 1.85 -2.30
C THR A 337 14.43 1.09 -2.99
N VAL A 338 14.53 -0.23 -3.00
CA VAL A 338 13.51 -1.18 -3.49
C VAL A 338 13.34 -2.30 -2.48
N ASN A 339 12.41 -3.23 -2.69
CA ASN A 339 12.36 -4.46 -1.90
C ASN A 339 12.47 -5.70 -2.79
N LYS A 340 13.21 -6.72 -2.33
CA LYS A 340 13.14 -8.05 -2.92
C LYS A 340 11.72 -8.58 -2.86
N ASN A 341 11.30 -9.30 -3.89
CA ASN A 341 9.95 -9.84 -3.98
C ASN A 341 9.96 -11.14 -4.77
N ALA A 342 9.22 -12.14 -4.29
CA ALA A 342 9.00 -13.33 -5.09
C ALA A 342 8.27 -12.96 -6.39
N ILE A 343 8.66 -13.60 -7.48
CA ILE A 343 7.86 -13.62 -8.72
C ILE A 343 6.89 -14.80 -8.67
N PRO A 344 5.77 -14.79 -9.41
CA PRO A 344 4.93 -15.98 -9.52
C PRO A 344 5.74 -17.20 -9.97
N TYR A 345 5.50 -18.36 -9.34
CA TYR A 345 6.23 -19.61 -9.61
C TYR A 345 7.76 -19.49 -9.39
N ASP A 346 8.14 -18.67 -8.42
CA ASP A 346 9.55 -18.39 -8.11
C ASP A 346 10.30 -19.67 -7.73
N PRO A 347 11.42 -20.00 -8.40
CA PRO A 347 12.24 -21.16 -8.03
C PRO A 347 13.04 -20.94 -6.73
N GLU A 348 13.17 -19.69 -6.29
CA GLU A 348 13.94 -19.32 -5.11
C GLU A 348 13.08 -19.32 -3.83
N LYS A 349 13.76 -19.47 -2.68
CA LYS A 349 13.09 -19.38 -1.38
C LYS A 349 12.64 -17.96 -1.07
N PRO A 350 11.59 -17.75 -0.23
CA PRO A 350 11.03 -16.42 0.08
C PRO A 350 12.03 -15.37 0.61
N PHE A 351 13.12 -15.80 1.24
CA PHE A 351 14.17 -14.89 1.75
C PHE A 351 15.24 -14.53 0.72
N VAL A 352 15.24 -15.19 -0.43
CA VAL A 352 16.19 -14.98 -1.53
C VAL A 352 15.49 -14.25 -2.67
N THR A 353 14.41 -14.82 -3.19
CA THR A 353 13.57 -14.35 -4.30
C THR A 353 14.31 -14.18 -5.64
N SER A 354 13.57 -14.19 -6.73
CA SER A 354 14.09 -13.95 -8.09
C SER A 354 13.73 -12.57 -8.64
N GLY A 355 13.02 -11.76 -7.87
CA GLY A 355 12.57 -10.45 -8.32
C GLY A 355 12.74 -9.34 -7.29
N ILE A 356 12.51 -8.12 -7.76
CA ILE A 356 12.34 -6.92 -6.95
C ILE A 356 11.04 -6.23 -7.31
N ARG A 357 10.40 -5.60 -6.32
CA ARG A 357 9.21 -4.77 -6.52
C ARG A 357 9.62 -3.29 -6.51
N ILE A 358 9.16 -2.56 -7.51
CA ILE A 358 9.46 -1.16 -7.74
C ILE A 358 8.14 -0.40 -7.81
N GLY A 359 8.02 0.76 -7.16
CA GLY A 359 6.85 1.62 -7.21
C GLY A 359 7.21 3.08 -7.42
N THR A 360 6.29 3.84 -7.98
CA THR A 360 6.53 5.22 -8.40
C THR A 360 5.79 6.27 -7.55
N ALA A 361 5.04 5.87 -6.52
CA ALA A 361 4.25 6.82 -5.73
C ALA A 361 5.12 7.87 -5.01
N ALA A 362 6.19 7.45 -4.32
CA ALA A 362 7.06 8.32 -3.55
C ALA A 362 7.84 9.30 -4.45
N VAL A 363 8.46 8.81 -5.52
CA VAL A 363 9.18 9.67 -6.47
C VAL A 363 8.25 10.66 -7.17
N THR A 364 7.01 10.25 -7.50
CA THR A 364 6.01 11.16 -8.08
C THR A 364 5.62 12.26 -7.08
N SER A 365 5.40 11.93 -5.80
CA SER A 365 5.15 12.93 -4.75
C SER A 365 6.30 13.90 -4.58
N ARG A 366 7.53 13.46 -4.85
CA ARG A 366 8.74 14.30 -4.80
C ARG A 366 8.89 15.20 -6.03
N GLY A 367 8.14 14.95 -7.13
CA GLY A 367 8.15 15.78 -8.33
C GLY A 367 8.84 15.16 -9.56
N PHE A 368 9.23 13.89 -9.51
CA PHE A 368 9.86 13.20 -10.64
C PHE A 368 8.86 12.99 -11.78
N GLY A 369 9.33 13.19 -13.01
CA GLY A 369 8.57 13.01 -14.25
C GLY A 369 9.12 11.90 -15.14
N LEU A 370 8.63 11.86 -16.38
CA LEU A 370 8.93 10.77 -17.33
C LEU A 370 10.42 10.66 -17.68
N GLU A 371 11.10 11.79 -17.85
CA GLU A 371 12.54 11.81 -18.17
C GLU A 371 13.37 11.25 -17.02
N ASP A 372 12.97 11.53 -15.78
CA ASP A 372 13.64 10.96 -14.61
C ASP A 372 13.43 9.43 -14.52
N MET A 373 12.29 8.93 -15.00
CA MET A 373 12.05 7.47 -15.08
C MET A 373 12.98 6.79 -16.11
N ASP A 374 13.28 7.43 -17.21
CA ASP A 374 14.27 6.93 -18.20
C ASP A 374 15.67 6.83 -17.55
N GLU A 375 16.05 7.86 -16.81
CA GLU A 375 17.34 7.87 -16.11
C GLU A 375 17.41 6.82 -15.00
N ILE A 376 16.35 6.66 -14.22
CA ILE A 376 16.25 5.60 -13.19
C ILE A 376 16.35 4.21 -13.83
N ALA A 377 15.68 3.97 -14.95
CA ALA A 377 15.77 2.69 -15.65
C ALA A 377 17.20 2.40 -16.12
N ALA A 378 17.89 3.40 -16.69
CA ALA A 378 19.26 3.28 -17.13
C ALA A 378 20.24 3.01 -15.96
N ILE A 379 20.04 3.68 -14.81
CA ILE A 379 20.84 3.45 -13.59
C ILE A 379 20.61 2.03 -13.06
N ILE A 380 19.36 1.56 -12.93
CA ILE A 380 19.05 0.21 -12.50
C ILE A 380 19.69 -0.81 -13.45
N GLY A 381 19.58 -0.59 -14.77
CA GLY A 381 20.21 -1.44 -15.78
C GLY A 381 21.74 -1.49 -15.67
N LEU A 382 22.36 -0.34 -15.46
CA LEU A 382 23.81 -0.24 -15.27
C LEU A 382 24.28 -1.05 -14.07
N VAL A 383 23.62 -0.87 -12.92
CA VAL A 383 23.98 -1.51 -11.63
C VAL A 383 23.77 -3.02 -11.68
N LEU A 384 22.59 -3.49 -12.10
CA LEU A 384 22.26 -4.91 -12.06
C LEU A 384 23.06 -5.75 -13.07
N LYS A 385 23.58 -5.14 -14.14
CA LYS A 385 24.47 -5.80 -15.12
C LYS A 385 25.94 -5.73 -14.73
N ASN A 386 26.33 -4.85 -13.82
CA ASN A 386 27.73 -4.58 -13.47
C ASN A 386 27.94 -4.50 -11.95
N ASN A 387 27.25 -5.33 -11.20
CA ASN A 387 27.18 -5.27 -9.72
C ASN A 387 28.51 -5.49 -8.99
N GLU A 388 29.55 -5.94 -9.68
CA GLU A 388 30.91 -6.12 -9.15
C GLU A 388 31.92 -5.08 -9.70
N ASP A 389 31.51 -4.20 -10.62
CA ASP A 389 32.36 -3.15 -11.19
C ASP A 389 32.26 -1.88 -10.36
N ALA A 390 33.27 -1.64 -9.52
CA ALA A 390 33.31 -0.47 -8.63
C ALA A 390 33.23 0.87 -9.38
N ALA A 391 33.78 0.99 -10.62
CA ALA A 391 33.70 2.22 -11.38
C ALA A 391 32.28 2.50 -11.88
N LYS A 392 31.55 1.44 -12.28
CA LYS A 392 30.14 1.52 -12.70
C LYS A 392 29.20 1.82 -11.53
N LEU A 393 29.46 1.24 -10.37
CA LEU A 393 28.71 1.55 -9.16
C LEU A 393 28.91 2.99 -8.70
N GLU A 394 30.12 3.51 -8.78
CA GLU A 394 30.40 4.92 -8.47
C GLU A 394 29.75 5.87 -9.49
N GLU A 395 29.80 5.56 -10.79
CA GLU A 395 29.04 6.29 -11.84
C GLU A 395 27.55 6.33 -11.51
N ALA A 396 26.96 5.18 -11.16
CA ALA A 396 25.54 5.08 -10.80
C ALA A 396 25.19 5.92 -9.58
N LYS A 397 26.02 5.90 -8.53
CA LYS A 397 25.86 6.69 -7.32
C LYS A 397 25.84 8.18 -7.59
N GLN A 398 26.77 8.69 -8.39
CA GLN A 398 26.80 10.10 -8.79
C GLN A 398 25.56 10.52 -9.57
N ARG A 399 25.03 9.64 -10.43
CA ARG A 399 23.78 9.87 -11.16
C ARG A 399 22.58 9.91 -10.22
N VAL A 400 22.51 9.02 -9.22
CA VAL A 400 21.48 9.02 -8.17
C VAL A 400 21.52 10.33 -7.37
N GLU A 401 22.71 10.76 -6.93
CA GLU A 401 22.90 12.03 -6.23
C GLU A 401 22.43 13.22 -7.06
N SER A 402 22.74 13.23 -8.36
CA SER A 402 22.30 14.27 -9.28
C SER A 402 20.77 14.32 -9.41
N LEU A 403 20.11 13.15 -9.54
CA LEU A 403 18.65 13.05 -9.59
C LEU A 403 18.00 13.48 -8.27
N ALA A 404 18.51 12.99 -7.14
CA ALA A 404 17.98 13.32 -5.82
C ALA A 404 18.04 14.84 -5.52
N ASN A 405 19.05 15.52 -6.02
CA ASN A 405 19.24 16.97 -5.86
C ASN A 405 18.34 17.83 -6.76
N LYS A 406 17.68 17.27 -7.79
CA LYS A 406 16.74 18.02 -8.63
C LYS A 406 15.49 18.48 -7.85
N PHE A 407 15.05 17.68 -6.88
CA PHE A 407 13.80 17.89 -6.16
C PHE A 407 14.08 17.82 -4.66
N GLU A 408 14.16 18.99 -4.03
CA GLU A 408 14.35 19.06 -2.58
C GLU A 408 13.09 18.60 -1.85
N LEU A 409 13.23 17.58 -1.00
CA LEU A 409 12.15 17.09 -0.17
C LEU A 409 12.09 17.87 1.15
N TYR A 410 10.92 18.43 1.49
CA TYR A 410 10.66 19.18 2.73
C TYR A 410 11.67 20.33 2.97
N PRO A 411 11.71 21.33 2.09
CA PRO A 411 12.68 22.42 2.21
C PRO A 411 12.55 23.26 3.50
N SER A 412 11.39 23.19 4.15
CA SER A 412 11.12 23.92 5.41
C SER A 412 11.60 23.20 6.68
N LEU A 413 12.02 21.90 6.59
CA LEU A 413 12.43 21.07 7.74
C LEU A 413 13.96 21.03 8.00
#